data_e1cd30ab49db20e4b27647adb4933082
#
_entry.id   e1cd30ab49db20e4b27647adb4933082
#
_cell.length_a   1.000
_cell.length_b   1.000
_cell.length_c   1.000
_cell.angle_alpha   90.00
_cell.angle_beta   90.00
_cell.angle_gamma   90.00
#
_symmetry.space_group_name_H-M   'P 1'
#
loop_
_entity.id
_entity.type
_entity.pdbx_description
1 polymer ?
#
loop_
_entity_poly.entity_id
_entity_poly.type
_entity_poly.pdbx_seq_one_letter_code
_entity_poly.pdbx_strand_id
1 'polypeptide(L)'
;MANDPGFTGGTLDRADHLRNDEAALARMRADPAARVLLLEGLDPVPGEGGGLGWRSFVAHDDRAELLFLGLDGDAPRFAALRPEEPRGGSMAVLQLLHRLPRHEVAIYGAARSLVDWHYRHGFCARCGAVTAVFRGGWGRRCDACRAEHFPRVDPVVIMLAEHAGKVLLGRQPQFPPRMYSALAGFLEPGESIEEAVRRELHEEAGVRATSVRYVLSQPWPFPSSLMIGCIAPVESDAILLDTTELEDALWLDKAEVGAVLRGDPGARIMTPPPLAIAHSLLRAWVEE
;
A
#
# COMPACT_ATOMS: atom_id res chain seq x y z
N MET A 1 -20.32 -1.98 5.85
CA MET A 1 -19.05 -2.69 6.05
C MET A 1 -18.45 -3.30 4.77
N ALA A 2 -18.97 -3.00 3.58
CA ALA A 2 -18.54 -3.63 2.32
C ALA A 2 -17.47 -2.85 1.53
N ASN A 3 -17.13 -1.64 1.91
CA ASN A 3 -16.27 -0.73 1.13
C ASN A 3 -14.91 -0.39 1.73
N ASP A 4 -14.46 -1.12 2.75
CA ASP A 4 -13.15 -0.82 3.31
C ASP A 4 -12.03 -1.28 2.37
N PRO A 5 -11.09 -0.40 1.98
CA PRO A 5 -10.00 -0.76 1.08
C PRO A 5 -9.04 -1.78 1.69
N GLY A 6 -8.28 -2.48 0.85
CA GLY A 6 -7.24 -3.40 1.29
C GLY A 6 -6.18 -2.75 2.19
N PHE A 7 -5.44 -3.53 2.96
CA PHE A 7 -4.38 -3.05 3.87
C PHE A 7 -4.82 -2.05 4.94
N THR A 8 -6.14 -1.96 5.20
CA THR A 8 -6.73 -1.12 6.26
C THR A 8 -7.39 -1.97 7.34
N GLY A 9 -7.76 -1.35 8.48
CA GLY A 9 -8.42 -2.04 9.59
C GLY A 9 -7.48 -2.86 10.48
N GLY A 10 -6.19 -2.49 10.52
CA GLY A 10 -5.22 -3.08 11.45
C GLY A 10 -5.63 -2.85 12.90
N THR A 11 -5.50 -3.89 13.72
CA THR A 11 -5.95 -3.91 15.13
C THR A 11 -4.88 -3.57 16.14
N LEU A 12 -3.61 -3.46 15.72
CA LEU A 12 -2.53 -3.11 16.64
C LEU A 12 -2.64 -1.65 17.10
N ASP A 13 -2.58 -1.43 18.41
CA ASP A 13 -2.23 -0.12 18.94
C ASP A 13 -0.78 0.18 18.56
N ARG A 14 -0.56 1.23 17.79
CA ARG A 14 0.76 1.62 17.32
C ARG A 14 1.66 2.12 18.44
N ALA A 15 1.11 2.48 19.61
CA ALA A 15 1.78 2.85 20.85
C ALA A 15 3.00 3.77 20.62
N ASP A 16 2.82 4.86 19.86
CA ASP A 16 3.90 5.76 19.45
C ASP A 16 4.69 6.32 20.65
N HIS A 17 3.99 6.55 21.75
CA HIS A 17 4.59 7.06 23.00
C HIS A 17 5.66 6.13 23.60
N LEU A 18 5.63 4.81 23.28
CA LEU A 18 6.62 3.85 23.74
C LEU A 18 7.87 3.78 22.86
N ARG A 19 7.81 4.29 21.63
CA ARG A 19 8.88 4.13 20.63
C ARG A 19 10.19 4.82 21.00
N ASN A 20 10.15 5.85 21.85
CA ASN A 20 11.34 6.55 22.32
C ASN A 20 11.80 6.10 23.72
N ASP A 21 11.08 5.19 24.37
CA ASP A 21 11.43 4.63 25.68
C ASP A 21 12.18 3.31 25.52
N GLU A 22 13.52 3.37 25.48
CA GLU A 22 14.36 2.17 25.33
C GLU A 22 14.16 1.18 26.48
N ALA A 23 13.84 1.64 27.70
CA ALA A 23 13.55 0.75 28.82
C ALA A 23 12.21 0.02 28.62
N ALA A 24 11.18 0.70 28.10
CA ALA A 24 9.92 0.07 27.73
C ALA A 24 10.12 -0.93 26.58
N LEU A 25 10.86 -0.56 25.54
CA LEU A 25 11.17 -1.46 24.42
C LEU A 25 11.94 -2.71 24.88
N ALA A 26 12.89 -2.56 25.81
CA ALA A 26 13.62 -3.69 26.38
C ALA A 26 12.70 -4.62 27.19
N ARG A 27 11.79 -4.07 28.00
CA ARG A 27 10.77 -4.87 28.71
C ARG A 27 9.84 -5.62 27.76
N MET A 28 9.38 -4.95 26.70
CA MET A 28 8.52 -5.55 25.69
C MET A 28 9.22 -6.69 24.90
N ARG A 29 10.51 -6.56 24.62
CA ARG A 29 11.32 -7.65 24.02
C ARG A 29 11.46 -8.85 24.96
N ALA A 30 11.49 -8.64 26.28
CA ALA A 30 11.57 -9.70 27.28
C ALA A 30 10.20 -10.33 27.65
N ASP A 31 9.10 -9.77 27.15
CA ASP A 31 7.75 -10.26 27.45
C ASP A 31 7.51 -11.64 26.81
N PRO A 32 7.08 -12.66 27.60
CA PRO A 32 6.74 -13.97 27.06
C PRO A 32 5.61 -13.96 26.00
N ALA A 33 4.73 -12.95 26.04
CA ALA A 33 3.67 -12.76 25.06
C ALA A 33 4.14 -12.07 23.77
N ALA A 34 5.38 -11.54 23.75
CA ALA A 34 5.95 -10.93 22.55
C ALA A 34 6.04 -11.91 21.37
N ARG A 35 5.70 -11.42 20.20
CA ARG A 35 5.77 -12.22 18.96
C ARG A 35 6.45 -11.44 17.85
N VAL A 36 7.20 -12.17 17.03
CA VAL A 36 7.86 -11.67 15.82
C VAL A 36 7.15 -12.21 14.60
N LEU A 37 6.77 -11.32 13.69
CA LEU A 37 6.15 -11.68 12.41
C LEU A 37 7.13 -12.50 11.57
N LEU A 38 6.66 -13.62 11.04
CA LEU A 38 7.42 -14.45 10.14
C LEU A 38 7.35 -13.89 8.72
N LEU A 39 8.53 -13.51 8.22
CA LEU A 39 8.73 -13.08 6.83
C LEU A 39 9.81 -13.96 6.19
N GLU A 40 9.57 -14.36 4.95
CA GLU A 40 10.60 -14.92 4.03
C GLU A 40 10.91 -13.84 2.99
N GLY A 41 12.06 -13.19 3.11
CA GLY A 41 12.30 -11.92 2.43
C GLY A 41 11.33 -10.85 2.91
N LEU A 42 10.47 -10.36 2.03
CA LEU A 42 9.37 -9.44 2.34
C LEU A 42 7.99 -10.11 2.30
N ASP A 43 7.91 -11.39 1.99
CA ASP A 43 6.65 -12.11 1.87
C ASP A 43 6.23 -12.72 3.22
N PRO A 44 4.93 -12.72 3.57
CA PRO A 44 4.47 -13.25 4.85
C PRO A 44 4.46 -14.78 4.81
N VAL A 45 4.92 -15.40 5.90
CA VAL A 45 4.80 -16.85 6.09
C VAL A 45 3.48 -17.13 6.78
N PRO A 46 2.62 -18.01 6.22
CA PRO A 46 1.37 -18.40 6.87
C PRO A 46 1.62 -19.13 8.20
N GLY A 47 0.77 -18.85 9.19
CA GLY A 47 0.71 -19.60 10.43
C GLY A 47 -0.13 -20.88 10.30
N GLU A 48 -0.05 -21.77 11.29
CA GLU A 48 -0.80 -23.05 11.32
C GLU A 48 -2.33 -22.85 11.23
N GLY A 49 -2.85 -21.71 11.69
CA GLY A 49 -4.28 -21.35 11.62
C GLY A 49 -4.73 -20.67 10.33
N GLY A 50 -3.85 -20.57 9.32
CA GLY A 50 -4.13 -19.89 8.04
C GLY A 50 -4.05 -18.35 8.08
N GLY A 51 -3.69 -17.76 9.24
CA GLY A 51 -3.36 -16.35 9.42
C GLY A 51 -1.88 -16.05 9.20
N LEU A 52 -1.42 -14.87 9.62
CA LEU A 52 0.01 -14.53 9.66
C LEU A 52 0.77 -15.45 10.62
N GLY A 53 1.94 -15.90 10.19
CA GLY A 53 2.84 -16.67 11.05
C GLY A 53 3.54 -15.78 12.06
N TRP A 54 3.49 -16.18 13.32
CA TRP A 54 4.16 -15.53 14.44
C TRP A 54 5.01 -16.53 15.22
N ARG A 55 6.18 -16.12 15.67
CA ARG A 55 7.01 -16.94 16.56
C ARG A 55 7.30 -16.23 17.87
N SER A 56 7.57 -17.01 18.91
CA SER A 56 8.02 -16.47 20.19
C SER A 56 9.39 -15.81 20.06
N PHE A 57 9.66 -14.84 20.92
CA PHE A 57 10.91 -14.10 20.94
C PHE A 57 12.12 -15.00 21.24
N VAL A 58 11.97 -16.01 22.11
CA VAL A 58 13.04 -16.94 22.51
C VAL A 58 13.65 -17.72 21.34
N ALA A 59 12.90 -17.89 20.24
CA ALA A 59 13.36 -18.57 19.02
C ALA A 59 13.91 -17.59 17.96
N HIS A 60 14.17 -16.34 18.35
CA HIS A 60 14.61 -15.30 17.42
C HIS A 60 16.13 -15.37 17.16
N ASP A 61 16.54 -15.04 15.93
CA ASP A 61 17.95 -14.87 15.58
C ASP A 61 18.50 -13.59 16.25
N ASP A 62 19.44 -13.75 17.19
CA ASP A 62 20.03 -12.64 17.95
C ASP A 62 20.73 -11.58 17.07
N ARG A 63 21.00 -11.89 15.79
CA ARG A 63 21.59 -10.96 14.82
C ARG A 63 20.59 -10.02 14.17
N ALA A 64 19.29 -10.26 14.32
CA ALA A 64 18.26 -9.42 13.72
C ALA A 64 17.85 -8.28 14.65
N GLU A 65 17.79 -7.07 14.11
CA GLU A 65 17.22 -5.93 14.81
C GLU A 65 15.68 -6.01 14.78
N LEU A 66 15.03 -5.69 15.89
CA LEU A 66 13.57 -5.79 16.02
C LEU A 66 12.90 -4.44 15.88
N LEU A 67 11.95 -4.39 14.97
CA LEU A 67 11.12 -3.23 14.70
C LEU A 67 9.77 -3.39 15.43
N PHE A 68 9.45 -2.50 16.34
CA PHE A 68 8.21 -2.53 17.11
C PHE A 68 7.02 -2.13 16.24
N LEU A 69 6.09 -3.04 15.99
CA LEU A 69 4.90 -2.79 15.19
C LEU A 69 3.76 -2.18 16.01
N GLY A 70 3.68 -2.53 17.30
CA GLY A 70 2.62 -2.11 18.20
C GLY A 70 2.23 -3.20 19.19
N LEU A 71 1.08 -2.99 19.85
CA LEU A 71 0.50 -3.90 20.83
C LEU A 71 -0.78 -4.53 20.26
N ASP A 72 -0.95 -5.82 20.50
CA ASP A 72 -2.19 -6.58 20.30
C ASP A 72 -2.79 -6.84 21.69
N GLY A 73 -3.75 -6.01 22.11
CA GLY A 73 -4.02 -5.82 23.52
C GLY A 73 -2.77 -5.33 24.24
N ASP A 74 -2.28 -6.13 25.20
CA ASP A 74 -1.03 -5.83 25.94
C ASP A 74 0.19 -6.55 25.33
N ALA A 75 0.00 -7.44 24.35
CA ALA A 75 1.06 -8.29 23.84
C ALA A 75 1.87 -7.61 22.72
N PRO A 76 3.21 -7.45 22.88
CA PRO A 76 4.05 -6.77 21.91
C PRO A 76 4.19 -7.55 20.59
N ARG A 77 4.15 -6.82 19.47
CA ARG A 77 4.35 -7.35 18.12
C ARG A 77 5.53 -6.67 17.45
N PHE A 78 6.39 -7.47 16.83
CA PHE A 78 7.61 -7.01 16.18
C PHE A 78 7.72 -7.56 14.75
N ALA A 79 8.51 -6.88 13.91
CA ALA A 79 9.09 -7.46 12.70
C ALA A 79 10.60 -7.54 12.88
N ALA A 80 11.25 -8.47 12.17
CA ALA A 80 12.69 -8.64 12.22
C ALA A 80 13.36 -7.99 11.01
N LEU A 81 14.33 -7.12 11.26
CA LEU A 81 15.26 -6.62 10.24
C LEU A 81 16.52 -7.49 10.27
N ARG A 82 16.68 -8.34 9.27
CA ARG A 82 17.84 -9.23 9.15
C ARG A 82 19.00 -8.53 8.44
N PRO A 83 20.25 -8.99 8.62
CA PRO A 83 21.41 -8.39 7.93
C PRO A 83 21.39 -8.55 6.41
N GLU A 84 20.70 -9.55 5.89
CA GLU A 84 20.62 -9.87 4.47
C GLU A 84 19.48 -9.11 3.79
N GLU A 85 19.76 -8.51 2.64
CA GLU A 85 18.75 -7.82 1.85
C GLU A 85 17.64 -8.79 1.41
N PRO A 86 16.36 -8.47 1.63
CA PRO A 86 15.29 -9.39 1.30
C PRO A 86 15.13 -9.50 -0.22
N ARG A 87 15.08 -10.71 -0.68
CA ARG A 87 14.51 -11.03 -1.99
C ARG A 87 13.00 -11.01 -1.81
N GLY A 88 12.27 -10.24 -2.60
CA GLY A 88 10.86 -10.22 -2.34
C GLY A 88 9.98 -9.73 -3.46
N GLY A 89 8.70 -10.06 -3.32
CA GLY A 89 7.62 -9.54 -4.12
C GLY A 89 7.22 -10.42 -5.29
N SER A 90 6.88 -11.69 -5.04
CA SER A 90 6.22 -12.47 -6.08
C SER A 90 4.73 -12.07 -6.18
N MET A 91 4.15 -12.13 -7.40
CA MET A 91 2.69 -11.98 -7.57
C MET A 91 1.89 -13.02 -6.75
N ALA A 92 2.54 -14.13 -6.34
CA ALA A 92 1.96 -15.15 -5.47
C ALA A 92 1.58 -14.58 -4.08
N VAL A 93 2.28 -13.54 -3.59
CA VAL A 93 1.93 -12.91 -2.32
C VAL A 93 0.51 -12.34 -2.34
N LEU A 94 0.06 -11.76 -3.45
CA LEU A 94 -1.29 -11.21 -3.56
C LEU A 94 -2.37 -12.29 -3.40
N GLN A 95 -2.13 -13.50 -3.93
CA GLN A 95 -3.04 -14.63 -3.76
C GLN A 95 -3.13 -15.09 -2.31
N LEU A 96 -2.00 -15.06 -1.59
CA LEU A 96 -1.98 -15.36 -0.16
C LEU A 96 -2.76 -14.30 0.63
N LEU A 97 -2.50 -13.01 0.36
CA LEU A 97 -3.14 -11.89 1.05
C LEU A 97 -4.67 -11.88 0.90
N HIS A 98 -5.20 -12.38 -0.23
CA HIS A 98 -6.65 -12.55 -0.40
C HIS A 98 -7.30 -13.54 0.57
N ARG A 99 -6.53 -14.46 1.14
CA ARG A 99 -7.01 -15.48 2.07
C ARG A 99 -6.85 -15.08 3.52
N LEU A 100 -6.03 -14.06 3.80
CA LEU A 100 -5.79 -13.58 5.15
C LEU A 100 -6.94 -12.69 5.66
N PRO A 101 -7.22 -12.69 6.97
CA PRO A 101 -8.10 -11.71 7.59
C PRO A 101 -7.59 -10.28 7.32
N ARG A 102 -8.50 -9.34 7.08
CA ARG A 102 -8.16 -7.96 6.68
C ARG A 102 -7.22 -7.25 7.64
N HIS A 103 -7.47 -7.38 8.96
CA HIS A 103 -6.62 -6.76 9.97
C HIS A 103 -5.19 -7.30 9.91
N GLU A 104 -5.00 -8.56 9.57
CA GLU A 104 -3.67 -9.16 9.39
C GLU A 104 -2.99 -8.66 8.11
N VAL A 105 -3.75 -8.49 7.02
CA VAL A 105 -3.24 -7.85 5.79
C VAL A 105 -2.72 -6.44 6.07
N ALA A 106 -3.41 -5.68 6.93
CA ALA A 106 -2.97 -4.35 7.33
C ALA A 106 -1.70 -4.37 8.19
N ILE A 107 -1.60 -5.33 9.13
CA ILE A 107 -0.39 -5.53 9.95
C ILE A 107 0.80 -5.89 9.07
N TYR A 108 0.61 -6.86 8.17
CA TYR A 108 1.64 -7.24 7.19
C TYR A 108 2.08 -6.06 6.32
N GLY A 109 1.13 -5.28 5.79
CA GLY A 109 1.43 -4.12 4.96
C GLY A 109 2.33 -3.10 5.67
N ALA A 110 2.02 -2.79 6.93
CA ALA A 110 2.84 -1.91 7.75
C ALA A 110 4.24 -2.48 8.01
N ALA A 111 4.32 -3.77 8.38
CA ALA A 111 5.59 -4.45 8.63
C ALA A 111 6.47 -4.51 7.38
N ARG A 112 5.88 -4.89 6.24
CA ARG A 112 6.58 -4.97 4.96
C ARG A 112 7.16 -3.63 4.53
N SER A 113 6.35 -2.57 4.55
CA SER A 113 6.81 -1.22 4.21
C SER A 113 7.94 -0.75 5.12
N LEU A 114 7.85 -1.03 6.43
CA LEU A 114 8.86 -0.63 7.39
C LEU A 114 10.18 -1.39 7.18
N VAL A 115 10.12 -2.71 6.99
CA VAL A 115 11.29 -3.55 6.73
C VAL A 115 11.97 -3.16 5.41
N ASP A 116 11.19 -3.02 4.31
CA ASP A 116 11.72 -2.60 3.00
C ASP A 116 12.38 -1.22 3.07
N TRP A 117 11.77 -0.27 3.80
CA TRP A 117 12.34 1.05 3.98
C TRP A 117 13.71 1.01 4.66
N HIS A 118 13.90 0.17 5.69
CA HIS A 118 15.19 0.03 6.37
C HIS A 118 16.30 -0.47 5.45
N TYR A 119 15.99 -1.41 4.56
CA TYR A 119 16.98 -1.92 3.60
C TYR A 119 17.41 -0.85 2.59
N ARG A 120 16.46 -0.04 2.12
CA ARG A 120 16.72 1.01 1.13
C ARG A 120 17.38 2.25 1.70
N HIS A 121 17.32 2.46 3.02
CA HIS A 121 17.74 3.71 3.68
C HIS A 121 18.83 3.50 4.73
N GLY A 122 19.70 2.52 4.53
CA GLY A 122 20.84 2.23 5.41
C GLY A 122 21.86 3.35 5.53
N PHE A 123 21.87 4.29 4.58
CA PHE A 123 22.81 5.42 4.52
C PHE A 123 22.08 6.75 4.67
N CYS A 124 22.78 7.72 5.26
CA CYS A 124 22.26 9.07 5.46
C CYS A 124 22.12 9.82 4.14
N ALA A 125 20.93 10.27 3.79
CA ALA A 125 20.68 11.05 2.58
C ALA A 125 21.41 12.42 2.57
N ARG A 126 21.86 12.92 3.76
CA ARG A 126 22.56 14.21 3.87
C ARG A 126 24.08 14.09 3.71
N CYS A 127 24.72 13.06 4.28
CA CYS A 127 26.19 12.96 4.32
C CYS A 127 26.78 11.62 3.88
N GLY A 128 25.94 10.63 3.51
CA GLY A 128 26.36 9.33 3.01
C GLY A 128 26.82 8.33 4.10
N ALA A 129 26.95 8.74 5.37
CA ALA A 129 27.38 7.85 6.43
C ALA A 129 26.29 6.82 6.79
N VAL A 130 26.69 5.65 7.32
CA VAL A 130 25.76 4.62 7.81
C VAL A 130 24.88 5.20 8.92
N THR A 131 23.62 4.82 8.93
CA THR A 131 22.62 5.23 9.93
C THR A 131 22.28 4.09 10.88
N ALA A 132 21.91 4.43 12.11
CA ALA A 132 21.41 3.49 13.10
C ALA A 132 19.88 3.57 13.23
N VAL A 133 19.25 2.44 13.55
CA VAL A 133 17.82 2.37 13.85
C VAL A 133 17.54 3.06 15.18
N PHE A 134 16.44 3.81 15.29
CA PHE A 134 15.95 4.40 16.54
C PHE A 134 14.41 4.45 16.55
N ARG A 135 13.80 4.92 17.63
CA ARG A 135 12.34 4.97 17.80
C ARG A 135 11.67 3.60 17.60
N GLY A 136 12.23 2.54 18.19
CA GLY A 136 11.67 1.20 18.04
C GLY A 136 11.54 0.74 16.58
N GLY A 137 12.36 1.27 15.67
CA GLY A 137 12.32 0.95 14.24
C GLY A 137 11.57 1.95 13.36
N TRP A 138 10.97 3.00 13.94
CA TRP A 138 10.24 4.02 13.15
C TRP A 138 11.10 5.22 12.79
N GLY A 139 12.39 5.02 12.72
CA GLY A 139 13.35 6.01 12.27
C GLY A 139 14.76 5.45 12.15
N ARG A 140 15.60 6.17 11.44
CA ARG A 140 17.06 5.98 11.37
C ARG A 140 17.74 7.30 11.64
N ARG A 141 18.84 7.27 12.42
CA ARG A 141 19.62 8.45 12.79
C ARG A 141 21.06 8.29 12.34
N CYS A 142 21.62 9.36 11.82
CA CYS A 142 23.02 9.45 11.44
C CYS A 142 23.86 9.97 12.61
N ASP A 143 24.83 9.18 13.08
CA ASP A 143 25.73 9.61 14.16
C ASP A 143 26.74 10.66 13.70
N ALA A 144 27.08 10.69 12.41
CA ALA A 144 28.04 11.65 11.85
C ALA A 144 27.49 13.06 11.72
N CYS A 145 26.25 13.26 11.25
CA CYS A 145 25.69 14.59 11.04
C CYS A 145 24.38 14.87 11.80
N ARG A 146 23.93 13.93 12.62
CA ARG A 146 22.74 13.99 13.48
C ARG A 146 21.42 14.11 12.74
N ALA A 147 21.40 13.91 11.41
CA ALA A 147 20.17 13.88 10.63
C ALA A 147 19.32 12.67 11.00
N GLU A 148 18.01 12.89 11.11
CA GLU A 148 17.03 11.84 11.32
C GLU A 148 16.26 11.59 10.03
N HIS A 149 15.96 10.33 9.77
CA HIS A 149 15.22 9.86 8.61
C HIS A 149 14.04 9.03 9.09
N PHE A 150 12.87 9.27 8.52
CA PHE A 150 11.62 8.60 8.88
C PHE A 150 11.10 7.76 7.71
N PRO A 151 10.32 6.69 7.97
CA PRO A 151 9.73 5.88 6.92
C PRO A 151 9.01 6.72 5.89
N ARG A 152 9.30 6.43 4.61
CA ARG A 152 8.71 7.13 3.48
C ARG A 152 7.34 6.53 3.16
N VAL A 153 6.39 7.38 2.81
CA VAL A 153 5.10 7.02 2.23
C VAL A 153 4.89 7.92 1.02
N ASP A 154 4.82 7.33 -0.17
CA ASP A 154 4.64 8.09 -1.41
C ASP A 154 3.15 8.29 -1.71
N PRO A 155 2.65 9.54 -1.80
CA PRO A 155 1.27 9.80 -2.17
C PRO A 155 1.07 9.54 -3.67
N VAL A 156 -0.01 8.81 -4.00
CA VAL A 156 -0.40 8.45 -5.38
C VAL A 156 -1.90 8.71 -5.52
N VAL A 157 -2.31 9.54 -6.46
CA VAL A 157 -3.73 9.66 -6.82
C VAL A 157 -4.12 8.50 -7.73
N ILE A 158 -5.33 7.99 -7.52
CA ILE A 158 -5.96 7.02 -8.40
C ILE A 158 -7.41 7.47 -8.64
N MET A 159 -7.83 7.58 -9.89
CA MET A 159 -9.07 8.28 -10.18
C MET A 159 -9.91 7.60 -11.26
N LEU A 160 -11.23 7.74 -11.11
CA LEU A 160 -12.20 7.50 -12.15
C LEU A 160 -12.58 8.85 -12.78
N ALA A 161 -12.17 9.08 -14.04
CA ALA A 161 -12.78 10.13 -14.84
C ALA A 161 -14.21 9.71 -15.16
N GLU A 162 -15.20 10.60 -14.93
CA GLU A 162 -16.60 10.32 -15.14
C GLU A 162 -17.19 11.26 -16.18
N HIS A 163 -17.90 10.70 -17.18
CA HIS A 163 -18.64 11.45 -18.19
C HIS A 163 -19.92 10.72 -18.60
N ALA A 164 -21.06 11.43 -18.56
CA ALA A 164 -22.36 10.92 -19.02
C ALA A 164 -22.71 9.51 -18.47
N GLY A 165 -22.45 9.27 -17.17
CA GLY A 165 -22.76 7.99 -16.51
C GLY A 165 -21.80 6.83 -16.86
N LYS A 166 -20.63 7.16 -17.40
CA LYS A 166 -19.54 6.21 -17.67
C LYS A 166 -18.28 6.62 -16.96
N VAL A 167 -17.38 5.66 -16.75
CA VAL A 167 -16.03 5.89 -16.20
C VAL A 167 -14.97 5.41 -17.17
N LEU A 168 -13.85 6.13 -17.19
CA LEU A 168 -12.68 5.81 -17.98
C LEU A 168 -11.79 4.85 -17.21
N LEU A 169 -11.38 3.77 -17.87
CA LEU A 169 -10.37 2.85 -17.39
C LEU A 169 -9.26 2.72 -18.43
N GLY A 170 -8.02 2.62 -17.95
CA GLY A 170 -6.82 2.46 -18.76
C GLY A 170 -6.20 1.08 -18.60
N ARG A 171 -5.42 0.69 -19.59
CA ARG A 171 -4.64 -0.54 -19.61
C ARG A 171 -3.18 -0.22 -19.90
N GLN A 172 -2.30 -0.65 -19.00
CA GLN A 172 -0.84 -0.58 -19.19
C GLN A 172 -0.33 -1.85 -19.91
N PRO A 173 0.76 -1.76 -20.70
CA PRO A 173 1.29 -2.91 -21.45
C PRO A 173 1.65 -4.13 -20.59
N GLN A 174 2.06 -3.92 -19.33
CA GLN A 174 2.43 -4.99 -18.40
C GLN A 174 1.23 -5.70 -17.74
N PHE A 175 0.01 -5.19 -17.91
CA PHE A 175 -1.17 -5.81 -17.31
C PHE A 175 -1.50 -7.14 -18.00
N PRO A 176 -2.03 -8.13 -17.26
CA PRO A 176 -2.58 -9.32 -17.87
C PRO A 176 -3.61 -8.99 -18.96
N PRO A 177 -3.80 -9.86 -19.97
CA PRO A 177 -4.79 -9.63 -21.01
C PRO A 177 -6.17 -9.28 -20.43
N ARG A 178 -6.83 -8.30 -21.03
CA ARG A 178 -8.16 -7.79 -20.62
C ARG A 178 -8.20 -7.09 -19.26
N MET A 179 -7.11 -6.92 -18.55
CA MET A 179 -7.11 -6.20 -17.29
C MET A 179 -7.04 -4.69 -17.55
N TYR A 180 -7.99 -3.94 -16.96
CA TYR A 180 -8.05 -2.48 -16.95
C TYR A 180 -8.20 -1.99 -15.53
N SER A 181 -7.66 -0.83 -15.26
CA SER A 181 -7.68 -0.18 -13.94
C SER A 181 -8.08 1.28 -14.07
N ALA A 182 -8.40 1.89 -12.94
CA ALA A 182 -8.44 3.34 -12.82
C ALA A 182 -7.06 3.93 -13.14
N LEU A 183 -7.00 5.13 -13.71
CA LEU A 183 -5.77 5.87 -13.99
C LEU A 183 -5.12 6.30 -12.66
N ALA A 184 -3.79 6.35 -12.59
CA ALA A 184 -3.10 6.61 -11.34
C ALA A 184 -1.70 7.16 -11.56
N GLY A 185 -1.32 8.20 -10.82
CA GLY A 185 0.02 8.75 -10.85
C GLY A 185 0.48 9.33 -9.51
N PHE A 186 1.77 9.61 -9.41
CA PHE A 186 2.36 10.20 -8.21
C PHE A 186 2.04 11.68 -8.10
N LEU A 187 1.85 12.15 -6.86
CA LEU A 187 1.86 13.60 -6.62
C LEU A 187 3.28 14.13 -6.80
N GLU A 188 3.41 15.26 -7.47
CA GLU A 188 4.65 15.99 -7.57
C GLU A 188 4.83 16.99 -6.41
N PRO A 189 6.10 17.36 -6.07
CA PRO A 189 6.33 18.37 -5.05
C PRO A 189 5.66 19.69 -5.37
N GLY A 190 4.77 20.14 -4.49
CA GLY A 190 4.01 21.39 -4.64
C GLY A 190 2.59 21.23 -5.16
N GLU A 191 2.18 20.06 -5.56
CA GLU A 191 0.79 19.77 -5.99
C GLU A 191 -0.14 19.47 -4.83
N SER A 192 -1.38 19.90 -4.96
CA SER A 192 -2.54 19.35 -4.23
C SER A 192 -3.04 18.07 -4.89
N ILE A 193 -3.90 17.31 -4.18
CA ILE A 193 -4.56 16.13 -4.73
C ILE A 193 -5.33 16.47 -6.01
N GLU A 194 -6.06 17.59 -6.01
CA GLU A 194 -6.88 18.02 -7.14
C GLU A 194 -6.04 18.41 -8.36
N GLU A 195 -4.88 19.01 -8.14
CA GLU A 195 -3.94 19.37 -9.21
C GLU A 195 -3.33 18.12 -9.84
N ALA A 196 -2.85 17.17 -9.01
CA ALA A 196 -2.32 15.91 -9.49
C ALA A 196 -3.35 15.11 -10.29
N VAL A 197 -4.61 15.00 -9.81
CA VAL A 197 -5.69 14.32 -10.55
C VAL A 197 -5.94 14.97 -11.91
N ARG A 198 -5.97 16.31 -11.99
CA ARG A 198 -6.17 17.01 -13.27
C ARG A 198 -5.01 16.83 -14.23
N ARG A 199 -3.78 16.86 -13.73
CA ARG A 199 -2.57 16.66 -14.53
C ARG A 199 -2.53 15.25 -15.10
N GLU A 200 -2.64 14.21 -14.26
CA GLU A 200 -2.57 12.81 -14.66
C GLU A 200 -3.67 12.45 -15.68
N LEU A 201 -4.91 12.88 -15.45
CA LEU A 201 -6.01 12.66 -16.42
C LEU A 201 -5.74 13.32 -17.76
N HIS A 202 -5.11 14.49 -17.74
CA HIS A 202 -4.77 15.20 -18.99
C HIS A 202 -3.58 14.56 -19.69
N GLU A 203 -2.55 14.14 -18.95
CA GLU A 203 -1.33 13.53 -19.49
C GLU A 203 -1.63 12.15 -20.08
N GLU A 204 -2.27 11.27 -19.32
CA GLU A 204 -2.51 9.88 -19.74
C GLU A 204 -3.61 9.74 -20.81
N ALA A 205 -4.67 10.55 -20.74
CA ALA A 205 -5.86 10.35 -21.58
C ALA A 205 -6.41 11.62 -22.26
N GLY A 206 -5.80 12.78 -22.08
CA GLY A 206 -6.20 14.04 -22.69
C GLY A 206 -7.51 14.63 -22.15
N VAL A 207 -8.13 14.01 -21.11
CA VAL A 207 -9.41 14.46 -20.57
C VAL A 207 -9.21 15.56 -19.50
N ARG A 208 -10.16 16.49 -19.39
CA ARG A 208 -10.10 17.63 -18.48
C ARG A 208 -11.12 17.51 -17.37
N ALA A 209 -10.65 17.36 -16.13
CA ALA A 209 -11.51 17.30 -14.96
C ALA A 209 -12.08 18.69 -14.59
N THR A 210 -13.40 18.76 -14.40
CA THR A 210 -14.10 19.98 -13.95
C THR A 210 -14.07 20.12 -12.44
N SER A 211 -14.11 19.01 -11.72
CA SER A 211 -13.98 18.94 -10.27
C SER A 211 -13.31 17.62 -9.86
N VAL A 212 -12.89 17.54 -8.59
CA VAL A 212 -12.28 16.33 -8.02
C VAL A 212 -12.91 16.08 -6.66
N ARG A 213 -13.34 14.84 -6.42
CA ARG A 213 -13.93 14.41 -5.17
C ARG A 213 -13.15 13.22 -4.59
N TYR A 214 -12.64 13.38 -3.38
CA TYR A 214 -12.05 12.27 -2.63
C TYR A 214 -13.12 11.24 -2.26
N VAL A 215 -12.79 9.95 -2.37
CA VAL A 215 -13.68 8.84 -2.03
C VAL A 215 -13.12 8.02 -0.88
N LEU A 216 -11.89 7.52 -1.02
CA LEU A 216 -11.25 6.65 -0.04
C LEU A 216 -9.71 6.66 -0.21
N SER A 217 -8.98 6.14 0.76
CA SER A 217 -7.53 5.94 0.64
C SER A 217 -7.12 4.55 1.09
N GLN A 218 -5.98 4.07 0.58
CA GLN A 218 -5.46 2.74 0.83
C GLN A 218 -3.95 2.76 0.94
N PRO A 219 -3.35 2.21 2.02
CA PRO A 219 -1.94 1.87 2.01
C PRO A 219 -1.64 0.81 0.95
N TRP A 220 -0.56 1.02 0.19
CA TRP A 220 -0.09 0.06 -0.80
C TRP A 220 1.38 -0.25 -0.53
N PRO A 221 1.70 -1.40 0.11
CA PRO A 221 3.04 -1.68 0.62
C PRO A 221 4.00 -2.23 -0.44
N PHE A 222 3.90 -1.79 -1.70
CA PHE A 222 4.74 -2.21 -2.81
C PHE A 222 5.32 -0.99 -3.58
N PRO A 223 6.40 -0.32 -3.09
CA PRO A 223 7.04 -0.56 -1.78
C PRO A 223 6.31 0.09 -0.59
N SER A 224 5.81 1.32 -0.69
CA SER A 224 5.15 2.06 0.40
C SER A 224 4.45 3.31 -0.14
N SER A 225 3.27 3.15 -0.72
CA SER A 225 2.45 4.26 -1.20
C SER A 225 1.20 4.44 -0.36
N LEU A 226 0.67 5.66 -0.34
CA LEU A 226 -0.70 5.95 0.05
C LEU A 226 -1.48 6.26 -1.22
N MET A 227 -2.32 5.31 -1.63
CA MET A 227 -3.24 5.50 -2.74
C MET A 227 -4.42 6.36 -2.30
N ILE A 228 -4.72 7.41 -3.06
CA ILE A 228 -5.78 8.39 -2.77
C ILE A 228 -6.80 8.32 -3.89
N GLY A 229 -7.93 7.65 -3.62
CA GLY A 229 -8.99 7.38 -4.58
C GLY A 229 -9.92 8.57 -4.77
N CYS A 230 -10.08 9.00 -6.01
CA CYS A 230 -10.90 10.15 -6.40
C CYS A 230 -11.87 9.79 -7.53
N ILE A 231 -12.96 10.53 -7.62
CA ILE A 231 -13.83 10.58 -8.81
C ILE A 231 -13.78 12.00 -9.35
N ALA A 232 -13.62 12.12 -10.67
CA ALA A 232 -13.46 13.40 -11.35
C ALA A 232 -14.36 13.48 -12.58
N PRO A 233 -15.49 14.22 -12.51
CA PRO A 233 -16.27 14.58 -13.69
C PRO A 233 -15.40 15.32 -14.71
N VAL A 234 -15.53 14.95 -16.00
CA VAL A 234 -14.73 15.53 -17.10
C VAL A 234 -15.63 16.18 -18.15
N GLU A 235 -15.06 17.12 -18.93
CA GLU A 235 -15.77 17.94 -19.90
C GLU A 235 -16.30 17.14 -21.11
N SER A 236 -15.57 16.08 -21.53
CA SER A 236 -15.92 15.26 -22.69
C SER A 236 -15.39 13.84 -22.57
N ASP A 237 -15.88 12.95 -23.41
CA ASP A 237 -15.42 11.54 -23.52
C ASP A 237 -14.36 11.34 -24.60
N ALA A 238 -13.89 12.42 -25.25
CA ALA A 238 -12.82 12.33 -26.24
C ALA A 238 -11.50 11.96 -25.57
N ILE A 239 -10.94 10.82 -25.97
CA ILE A 239 -9.67 10.31 -25.46
C ILE A 239 -8.54 10.69 -26.40
N LEU A 240 -7.49 11.29 -25.85
CA LEU A 240 -6.18 11.45 -26.51
C LEU A 240 -5.16 10.68 -25.67
N LEU A 241 -4.93 9.42 -26.03
CA LEU A 241 -4.12 8.49 -25.26
C LEU A 241 -2.62 8.81 -25.36
N ASP A 242 -1.93 8.88 -24.22
CA ASP A 242 -0.47 8.78 -24.21
C ASP A 242 -0.07 7.31 -24.36
N THR A 243 0.37 6.94 -25.56
CA THR A 243 0.78 5.56 -25.88
C THR A 243 2.12 5.16 -25.29
N THR A 244 2.82 6.05 -24.59
CA THR A 244 4.06 5.71 -23.85
C THR A 244 3.73 5.06 -22.49
N GLU A 245 2.57 5.35 -21.92
CA GLU A 245 2.14 4.83 -20.63
C GLU A 245 0.98 3.85 -20.72
N LEU A 246 0.01 4.12 -21.59
CA LEU A 246 -1.17 3.28 -21.75
C LEU A 246 -1.22 2.66 -23.16
N GLU A 247 -1.51 1.36 -23.25
CA GLU A 247 -1.75 0.73 -24.54
C GLU A 247 -3.21 0.85 -25.02
N ASP A 248 -4.16 1.05 -24.10
CA ASP A 248 -5.59 1.21 -24.42
C ASP A 248 -6.33 1.90 -23.26
N ALA A 249 -7.43 2.58 -23.60
CA ALA A 249 -8.36 3.14 -22.62
C ALA A 249 -9.80 3.07 -23.16
N LEU A 250 -10.76 2.87 -22.28
CA LEU A 250 -12.16 2.70 -22.66
C LEU A 250 -13.12 3.22 -21.60
N TRP A 251 -14.28 3.67 -22.05
CA TRP A 251 -15.40 4.06 -21.20
C TRP A 251 -16.30 2.87 -20.93
N LEU A 252 -16.71 2.70 -19.66
CA LEU A 252 -17.68 1.69 -19.23
C LEU A 252 -18.81 2.35 -18.47
N ASP A 253 -20.02 1.88 -18.72
CA ASP A 253 -21.21 2.28 -17.95
C ASP A 253 -21.34 1.46 -16.65
N LYS A 254 -22.32 1.84 -15.79
CA LYS A 254 -22.56 1.17 -14.50
C LYS A 254 -22.91 -0.32 -14.66
N ALA A 255 -23.60 -0.72 -15.72
CA ALA A 255 -23.99 -2.11 -15.93
C ALA A 255 -22.76 -2.96 -16.30
N GLU A 256 -21.89 -2.44 -17.18
CA GLU A 256 -20.63 -3.06 -17.56
C GLU A 256 -19.68 -3.18 -16.35
N VAL A 257 -19.49 -2.11 -15.59
CA VAL A 257 -18.67 -2.14 -14.36
C VAL A 257 -19.25 -3.12 -13.35
N GLY A 258 -20.57 -3.14 -13.17
CA GLY A 258 -21.24 -4.11 -12.29
C GLY A 258 -20.99 -5.56 -12.71
N ALA A 259 -21.03 -5.86 -14.01
CA ALA A 259 -20.71 -7.19 -14.54
C ALA A 259 -19.25 -7.60 -14.24
N VAL A 260 -18.30 -6.65 -14.43
CA VAL A 260 -16.89 -6.87 -14.12
C VAL A 260 -16.68 -7.17 -12.64
N LEU A 261 -17.30 -6.38 -11.74
CA LEU A 261 -17.18 -6.53 -10.29
C LEU A 261 -17.77 -7.86 -9.77
N ARG A 262 -18.79 -8.40 -10.44
CA ARG A 262 -19.35 -9.73 -10.13
C ARG A 262 -18.53 -10.88 -10.71
N GLY A 263 -17.53 -10.59 -11.55
CA GLY A 263 -16.74 -11.61 -12.24
C GLY A 263 -17.54 -12.37 -13.31
N ASP A 264 -18.48 -11.70 -13.97
CA ASP A 264 -19.31 -12.32 -15.03
C ASP A 264 -18.42 -12.82 -16.16
N PRO A 265 -18.54 -14.10 -16.60
CA PRO A 265 -17.67 -14.66 -17.65
C PRO A 265 -17.75 -13.93 -18.99
N GLY A 266 -18.89 -13.30 -19.29
CA GLY A 266 -19.11 -12.48 -20.47
C GLY A 266 -18.64 -11.04 -20.35
N ALA A 267 -18.09 -10.61 -19.22
CA ALA A 267 -17.61 -9.25 -19.04
C ALA A 267 -16.50 -8.92 -20.05
N ARG A 268 -16.57 -7.72 -20.63
CA ARG A 268 -15.65 -7.25 -21.67
C ARG A 268 -14.20 -7.17 -21.19
N ILE A 269 -14.01 -6.82 -19.94
CA ILE A 269 -12.71 -6.64 -19.30
C ILE A 269 -12.65 -7.38 -17.95
N MET A 270 -11.48 -7.33 -17.33
CA MET A 270 -11.26 -7.68 -15.93
C MET A 270 -10.75 -6.45 -15.16
N THR A 271 -11.07 -6.34 -13.89
CA THR A 271 -10.55 -5.31 -12.99
C THR A 271 -9.52 -5.92 -12.03
N PRO A 272 -8.65 -5.09 -11.41
CA PRO A 272 -7.80 -5.55 -10.32
C PRO A 272 -8.61 -6.22 -9.19
N PRO A 273 -7.99 -7.13 -8.45
CA PRO A 273 -8.69 -7.90 -7.42
C PRO A 273 -9.21 -7.01 -6.27
N PRO A 274 -10.14 -7.53 -5.43
CA PRO A 274 -10.74 -6.78 -4.31
C PRO A 274 -9.74 -6.16 -3.32
N LEU A 275 -8.51 -6.66 -3.29
CA LEU A 275 -7.43 -6.10 -2.47
C LEU A 275 -6.93 -4.74 -2.98
N ALA A 276 -7.11 -4.44 -4.26
CA ALA A 276 -6.66 -3.19 -4.89
C ALA A 276 -7.72 -2.08 -4.76
N ILE A 277 -7.28 -0.86 -4.51
CA ILE A 277 -8.14 0.31 -4.35
C ILE A 277 -9.05 0.58 -5.57
N ALA A 278 -8.56 0.30 -6.79
CA ALA A 278 -9.35 0.45 -8.02
C ALA A 278 -10.67 -0.33 -7.96
N HIS A 279 -10.66 -1.55 -7.40
CA HIS A 279 -11.87 -2.34 -7.21
C HIS A 279 -12.85 -1.66 -6.23
N SER A 280 -12.36 -1.16 -5.10
CA SER A 280 -13.18 -0.44 -4.12
C SER A 280 -13.73 0.87 -4.68
N LEU A 281 -12.94 1.58 -5.47
CA LEU A 281 -13.34 2.83 -6.11
C LEU A 281 -14.44 2.59 -7.17
N LEU A 282 -14.31 1.57 -8.01
CA LEU A 282 -15.33 1.16 -8.98
C LEU A 282 -16.63 0.75 -8.28
N ARG A 283 -16.53 0.00 -7.19
CA ARG A 283 -17.70 -0.38 -6.40
C ARG A 283 -18.41 0.84 -5.82
N ALA A 284 -17.67 1.78 -5.20
CA ALA A 284 -18.25 2.99 -4.66
C ALA A 284 -19.01 3.79 -5.73
N TRP A 285 -18.44 3.88 -6.95
CA TRP A 285 -19.08 4.57 -8.06
C TRP A 285 -20.36 3.89 -8.55
N VAL A 286 -20.41 2.55 -8.59
CA VAL A 286 -21.62 1.81 -9.00
C VAL A 286 -22.76 1.94 -7.99
N GLU A 287 -22.41 2.01 -6.68
CA GLU A 287 -23.37 2.09 -5.58
C GLU A 287 -23.98 3.50 -5.38
N GLU A 288 -23.40 4.54 -5.96
CA GLU A 288 -23.97 5.91 -6.03
C GLU A 288 -25.10 5.99 -7.05
#